data_42c3f389be4d77aecf8689e0a0f6f08d
#
_entry.id   42c3f389be4d77aecf8689e0a0f6f08d
#
_cell.length_a   1.000
_cell.length_b   1.000
_cell.length_c   1.000
_cell.angle_alpha   90.00
_cell.angle_beta   90.00
_cell.angle_gamma   90.00
#
_symmetry.space_group_name_H-M   'P 1'
#
loop_
_entity.id
_entity.type
_entity.pdbx_description
1 polymer ?
#
loop_
_entity_poly.entity_id
_entity_poly.type
_entity_poly.pdbx_seq_one_letter_code
_entity_poly.pdbx_strand_id
1 'polypeptide(L)'
;MSKVTFRERARYWFDNTMSKGTASLIGWLAVVSVGLIVLVTVLTLWLAPGEPEGVSNVGEVLWIALMHALNPGRIAGDKGSIAYMTVMFAGSLGGLFIVSMLVGLLANGLKEKVDRLRRGRSRVVESGHTVVLGWSDQVFTIVSELVKAQSSQKRSAIAILAERDKLDMEEQIRETVGDLGKTRVVCRTGRPTEPRDLALMNLAGAASVVVLSPEGEDPDAHVIKILLALAKRKGAHPPVVAALASSRNIAAARLAGGEEVHLVDSDDTASRLIVQSSRQSGMSVVCMDLLNFDGGEIYLRTPKKLVGITYGEALHAYQTASAIGLRRPSGVVLNPPMDTVINADDQIIVIAYDDSHVRLAAGKHAVDEGAIVMAESEPLEPERTLLLNWNGRAEQIIRYLDGYVSPGAVLEVAADHPKAGTNLAGLRNLTVNVKDCDTTDRFALESLGVGLFQHVIVLSDDRFDARHSDTRTLMTLLQLRDMQSTLGEHYSIVSEMHDENNRALAEVTEADDIVISDTVIGLLLAQLAENRHLADVFAYLFDSRGSEIYPRPAASYVKTGTKVTFSTVVEAARRRGETAIGYRDSQARNDPPHYGIVLNPDKSEVVVLGERDSVIVLAER
;
A
#
# COMPACT_ATOMS: atom_id res chain seq x y z
N MET A 1 12.41 -39.68 -46.44
CA MET A 1 11.60 -39.92 -45.25
C MET A 1 12.24 -41.10 -44.51
N SER A 2 12.92 -40.82 -43.41
CA SER A 2 13.55 -41.85 -42.57
C SER A 2 12.45 -42.71 -41.92
N LYS A 3 12.51 -44.03 -42.09
CA LYS A 3 11.57 -44.95 -41.44
C LYS A 3 11.84 -44.92 -39.93
N VAL A 4 10.87 -44.43 -39.16
CA VAL A 4 10.90 -44.49 -37.71
C VAL A 4 11.05 -45.94 -37.26
N THR A 5 12.12 -46.21 -36.53
CA THR A 5 12.44 -47.57 -36.04
C THR A 5 11.50 -47.99 -34.89
N PHE A 6 11.30 -49.29 -34.70
CA PHE A 6 10.48 -49.83 -33.61
C PHE A 6 10.99 -49.32 -32.23
N ARG A 7 12.30 -49.19 -32.08
CA ARG A 7 12.96 -48.70 -30.88
C ARG A 7 12.62 -47.22 -30.58
N GLU A 8 12.53 -46.38 -31.60
CA GLU A 8 12.14 -44.98 -31.47
C GLU A 8 10.65 -44.85 -31.12
N ARG A 9 9.78 -45.68 -31.69
CA ARG A 9 8.35 -45.72 -31.35
C ARG A 9 8.12 -46.19 -29.90
N ALA A 10 8.83 -47.23 -29.46
CA ALA A 10 8.73 -47.73 -28.10
C ALA A 10 9.22 -46.67 -27.08
N ARG A 11 10.32 -46.01 -27.39
CA ARG A 11 10.85 -44.92 -26.55
C ARG A 11 9.89 -43.75 -26.48
N TYR A 12 9.37 -43.30 -27.63
CA TYR A 12 8.38 -42.22 -27.67
C TYR A 12 7.09 -42.58 -26.91
N TRP A 13 6.59 -43.80 -27.04
CA TRP A 13 5.42 -44.27 -26.30
C TRP A 13 5.69 -44.31 -24.79
N PHE A 14 6.87 -44.80 -24.39
CA PHE A 14 7.29 -44.86 -22.99
C PHE A 14 7.41 -43.43 -22.42
N ASP A 15 8.12 -42.51 -23.09
CA ASP A 15 8.29 -41.14 -22.65
C ASP A 15 6.93 -40.41 -22.54
N ASN A 16 6.05 -40.62 -23.53
CA ASN A 16 4.71 -40.00 -23.52
C ASN A 16 3.79 -40.61 -22.43
N THR A 17 4.00 -41.86 -22.05
CA THR A 17 3.23 -42.53 -20.97
C THR A 17 3.74 -42.08 -19.60
N MET A 18 5.05 -41.99 -19.42
CA MET A 18 5.69 -41.49 -18.21
C MET A 18 5.40 -40.01 -17.92
N SER A 19 5.24 -39.20 -18.98
CA SER A 19 4.92 -37.77 -18.85
C SER A 19 3.46 -37.48 -18.43
N LYS A 20 2.56 -38.46 -18.41
CA LYS A 20 1.14 -38.32 -18.06
C LYS A 20 0.84 -38.17 -16.56
N GLY A 21 1.89 -38.07 -15.70
CA GLY A 21 1.77 -37.82 -14.27
C GLY A 21 1.68 -39.09 -13.40
N THR A 22 1.51 -38.89 -12.10
CA THR A 22 1.60 -39.92 -11.04
C THR A 22 0.65 -41.10 -11.26
N ALA A 23 -0.55 -40.85 -11.80
CA ALA A 23 -1.52 -41.94 -12.07
C ALA A 23 -1.02 -42.93 -13.13
N SER A 24 -0.33 -42.44 -14.17
CA SER A 24 0.27 -43.27 -15.22
C SER A 24 1.43 -44.13 -14.68
N LEU A 25 2.25 -43.54 -13.79
CA LEU A 25 3.34 -44.24 -13.12
C LEU A 25 2.84 -45.36 -12.22
N ILE A 26 1.76 -45.16 -11.47
CA ILE A 26 1.10 -46.17 -10.65
C ILE A 26 0.55 -47.29 -11.54
N GLY A 27 -0.09 -46.95 -12.67
CA GLY A 27 -0.55 -47.94 -13.63
C GLY A 27 0.58 -48.82 -14.20
N TRP A 28 1.72 -48.21 -14.54
CA TRP A 28 2.92 -48.92 -14.97
C TRP A 28 3.49 -49.85 -13.88
N LEU A 29 3.53 -49.33 -12.64
CA LEU A 29 4.00 -50.12 -11.50
C LEU A 29 3.12 -51.33 -11.27
N ALA A 30 1.79 -51.21 -11.44
CA ALA A 30 0.86 -52.35 -11.39
C ALA A 30 1.16 -53.39 -12.47
N VAL A 31 1.44 -52.97 -13.70
CA VAL A 31 1.83 -53.90 -14.80
C VAL A 31 3.14 -54.60 -14.47
N VAL A 32 4.14 -53.92 -13.96
CA VAL A 32 5.42 -54.50 -13.53
C VAL A 32 5.21 -55.48 -12.37
N SER A 33 4.32 -55.17 -11.42
CA SER A 33 3.98 -56.05 -10.30
C SER A 33 3.36 -57.36 -10.77
N VAL A 34 2.39 -57.27 -11.68
CA VAL A 34 1.78 -58.48 -12.28
C VAL A 34 2.82 -59.27 -13.03
N GLY A 35 3.69 -58.60 -13.81
CA GLY A 35 4.79 -59.28 -14.53
C GLY A 35 5.75 -60.02 -13.59
N LEU A 36 6.10 -59.39 -12.45
CA LEU A 36 6.95 -60.03 -11.43
C LEU A 36 6.29 -61.28 -10.83
N ILE A 37 5.00 -61.20 -10.47
CA ILE A 37 4.27 -62.33 -9.89
C ILE A 37 4.18 -63.46 -10.87
N VAL A 38 3.88 -63.17 -12.14
CA VAL A 38 3.84 -64.21 -13.20
C VAL A 38 5.22 -64.81 -13.41
N LEU A 39 6.27 -63.98 -13.45
CA LEU A 39 7.66 -64.45 -13.61
C LEU A 39 8.08 -65.42 -12.46
N VAL A 40 7.81 -65.03 -11.22
CA VAL A 40 8.10 -65.82 -10.03
C VAL A 40 7.33 -67.14 -10.09
N THR A 41 6.05 -67.12 -10.46
CA THR A 41 5.22 -68.31 -10.63
C THR A 41 5.81 -69.27 -11.68
N VAL A 42 6.17 -68.73 -12.86
CA VAL A 42 6.75 -69.57 -13.96
C VAL A 42 8.10 -70.15 -13.53
N LEU A 43 8.97 -69.33 -12.88
CA LEU A 43 10.27 -69.79 -12.40
C LEU A 43 10.12 -70.89 -11.32
N THR A 44 9.15 -70.73 -10.42
CA THR A 44 8.86 -71.76 -9.40
C THR A 44 8.43 -73.09 -10.05
N LEU A 45 7.50 -73.08 -11.00
CA LEU A 45 7.03 -74.28 -11.72
C LEU A 45 8.13 -74.95 -12.55
N TRP A 46 9.11 -74.14 -13.02
CA TRP A 46 10.20 -74.68 -13.89
C TRP A 46 11.41 -75.18 -13.09
N LEU A 47 11.83 -74.45 -12.02
CA LEU A 47 13.04 -74.75 -11.25
C LEU A 47 12.77 -75.62 -10.02
N ALA A 48 11.54 -75.61 -9.52
CA ALA A 48 11.13 -76.41 -8.34
C ALA A 48 9.75 -77.03 -8.56
N PRO A 49 9.64 -77.95 -9.55
CA PRO A 49 8.35 -78.56 -9.87
C PRO A 49 7.85 -79.43 -8.69
N GLY A 50 6.59 -79.16 -8.26
CA GLY A 50 5.96 -79.89 -7.13
C GLY A 50 6.22 -79.25 -5.77
N GLU A 51 6.83 -78.06 -5.72
CA GLU A 51 7.03 -77.35 -4.48
C GLU A 51 6.15 -76.04 -4.42
N PRO A 52 5.68 -75.64 -3.22
CA PRO A 52 5.82 -76.38 -1.93
C PRO A 52 4.94 -77.66 -1.85
N GLU A 53 5.30 -78.61 -0.99
CA GLU A 53 4.54 -79.82 -0.78
C GLU A 53 3.06 -79.55 -0.48
N GLY A 54 2.16 -80.25 -1.24
CA GLY A 54 0.71 -80.09 -1.09
C GLY A 54 0.05 -79.08 -2.03
N VAL A 55 0.79 -78.42 -2.90
CA VAL A 55 0.26 -77.47 -3.92
C VAL A 55 0.15 -78.23 -5.25
N SER A 56 -1.09 -78.39 -5.74
CA SER A 56 -1.39 -79.10 -6.97
C SER A 56 -1.83 -78.19 -8.13
N ASN A 57 -2.01 -76.90 -7.91
CA ASN A 57 -2.65 -76.01 -8.86
C ASN A 57 -1.82 -74.78 -9.14
N VAL A 58 -1.69 -74.36 -10.42
CA VAL A 58 -0.95 -73.18 -10.84
C VAL A 58 -1.47 -71.94 -10.12
N GLY A 59 -2.79 -71.84 -9.82
CA GLY A 59 -3.40 -70.79 -9.10
C GLY A 59 -2.91 -70.60 -7.65
N GLU A 60 -2.59 -71.77 -7.00
CA GLU A 60 -2.03 -71.76 -5.63
C GLU A 60 -0.59 -71.25 -5.61
N VAL A 61 0.23 -71.59 -6.61
CA VAL A 61 1.60 -71.06 -6.76
C VAL A 61 1.57 -69.60 -7.02
N LEU A 62 0.65 -69.09 -7.88
CA LEU A 62 0.45 -67.69 -8.15
C LEU A 62 0.04 -66.93 -6.88
N TRP A 63 -0.86 -67.51 -6.08
CA TRP A 63 -1.27 -66.93 -4.81
C TRP A 63 -0.12 -66.81 -3.80
N ILE A 64 0.71 -67.88 -3.75
CA ILE A 64 1.91 -67.87 -2.89
C ILE A 64 2.89 -66.82 -3.36
N ALA A 65 3.16 -66.70 -4.66
CA ALA A 65 4.03 -65.64 -5.23
C ALA A 65 3.51 -64.24 -4.95
N LEU A 66 2.18 -64.05 -5.06
CA LEU A 66 1.54 -62.77 -4.70
C LEU A 66 1.73 -62.46 -3.21
N MET A 67 1.53 -63.44 -2.33
CA MET A 67 1.69 -63.25 -0.88
C MET A 67 3.13 -62.96 -0.49
N HIS A 68 4.13 -63.55 -1.17
CA HIS A 68 5.54 -63.23 -0.96
C HIS A 68 5.91 -61.81 -1.46
N ALA A 69 5.35 -61.41 -2.59
CA ALA A 69 5.54 -60.04 -3.10
C ALA A 69 4.94 -58.97 -2.17
N LEU A 70 3.79 -59.29 -1.51
CA LEU A 70 3.13 -58.33 -0.59
C LEU A 70 3.67 -58.39 0.84
N ASN A 71 4.17 -59.53 1.29
CA ASN A 71 4.66 -59.70 2.67
C ASN A 71 6.01 -60.44 2.70
N PRO A 72 7.14 -59.70 2.63
CA PRO A 72 8.49 -60.28 2.66
C PRO A 72 8.79 -61.11 3.92
N GLY A 73 8.09 -60.87 5.02
CA GLY A 73 8.28 -61.60 6.28
C GLY A 73 7.91 -63.07 6.22
N ARG A 74 7.15 -63.52 5.22
CA ARG A 74 6.77 -64.93 5.03
C ARG A 74 7.94 -65.83 4.68
N ILE A 75 9.04 -65.33 4.12
CA ILE A 75 10.25 -66.09 3.74
C ILE A 75 10.80 -66.94 4.90
N ALA A 76 10.70 -66.43 6.14
CA ALA A 76 11.21 -67.09 7.33
C ALA A 76 10.48 -68.44 7.66
N GLY A 77 9.31 -68.65 7.07
CA GLY A 77 8.50 -69.87 7.28
C GLY A 77 8.54 -70.89 6.12
N ASP A 78 9.21 -70.55 5.02
CA ASP A 78 9.24 -71.38 3.82
C ASP A 78 10.12 -72.59 4.03
N LYS A 79 9.62 -73.74 3.55
CA LYS A 79 10.32 -74.99 3.53
C LYS A 79 10.30 -75.55 2.10
N GLY A 80 11.45 -76.00 1.62
CA GLY A 80 11.58 -76.57 0.26
C GLY A 80 13.02 -76.59 -0.21
N SER A 81 13.24 -76.90 -1.50
CA SER A 81 14.57 -76.91 -2.10
C SER A 81 15.22 -75.52 -2.10
N ILE A 82 16.54 -75.49 -2.21
CA ILE A 82 17.31 -74.22 -2.33
C ILE A 82 16.82 -73.37 -3.52
N ALA A 83 16.43 -74.03 -4.62
CA ALA A 83 15.89 -73.37 -5.81
C ALA A 83 14.57 -72.66 -5.51
N TYR A 84 13.62 -73.35 -4.83
CA TYR A 84 12.37 -72.72 -4.39
C TYR A 84 12.60 -71.53 -3.49
N MET A 85 13.43 -71.68 -2.44
CA MET A 85 13.72 -70.63 -1.49
C MET A 85 14.38 -69.38 -2.17
N THR A 86 15.28 -69.66 -3.14
CA THR A 86 15.95 -68.52 -3.87
C THR A 86 14.97 -67.76 -4.75
N VAL A 87 14.06 -68.47 -5.45
CA VAL A 87 13.04 -67.84 -6.30
C VAL A 87 12.07 -66.98 -5.44
N MET A 88 11.61 -67.53 -4.31
CA MET A 88 10.70 -66.86 -3.40
C MET A 88 11.38 -65.66 -2.73
N PHE A 89 12.66 -65.79 -2.37
CA PHE A 89 13.46 -64.64 -1.85
C PHE A 89 13.60 -63.54 -2.88
N ALA A 90 13.93 -63.87 -4.13
CA ALA A 90 14.03 -62.88 -5.21
C ALA A 90 12.68 -62.20 -5.50
N GLY A 91 11.58 -62.97 -5.47
CA GLY A 91 10.21 -62.44 -5.61
C GLY A 91 9.83 -61.48 -4.50
N SER A 92 10.15 -61.83 -3.25
CA SER A 92 9.90 -60.99 -2.08
C SER A 92 10.74 -59.70 -2.10
N LEU A 93 12.00 -59.77 -2.51
CA LEU A 93 12.87 -58.62 -2.68
C LEU A 93 12.32 -57.68 -3.77
N GLY A 94 11.87 -58.25 -4.90
CA GLY A 94 11.19 -57.50 -5.97
C GLY A 94 9.90 -56.83 -5.50
N GLY A 95 9.09 -57.57 -4.71
CA GLY A 95 7.87 -57.05 -4.09
C GLY A 95 8.15 -55.87 -3.15
N LEU A 96 9.16 -55.99 -2.28
CA LEU A 96 9.60 -54.90 -1.38
C LEU A 96 9.99 -53.65 -2.15
N PHE A 97 10.70 -53.82 -3.27
CA PHE A 97 11.08 -52.71 -4.13
C PHE A 97 9.86 -52.01 -4.75
N ILE A 98 8.87 -52.79 -5.21
CA ILE A 98 7.63 -52.25 -5.80
C ILE A 98 6.82 -51.51 -4.76
N VAL A 99 6.64 -52.06 -3.55
CA VAL A 99 5.91 -51.38 -2.46
C VAL A 99 6.61 -50.08 -2.06
N SER A 100 7.94 -50.11 -1.92
CA SER A 100 8.72 -48.91 -1.60
C SER A 100 8.57 -47.81 -2.68
N MET A 101 8.59 -48.21 -3.95
CA MET A 101 8.39 -47.29 -5.07
C MET A 101 6.96 -46.74 -5.11
N LEU A 102 5.95 -47.56 -4.80
CA LEU A 102 4.56 -47.11 -4.69
C LEU A 102 4.38 -46.05 -3.60
N VAL A 103 4.96 -46.27 -2.42
CA VAL A 103 4.93 -45.30 -1.31
C VAL A 103 5.59 -44.00 -1.74
N GLY A 104 6.75 -44.05 -2.40
CA GLY A 104 7.43 -42.88 -2.94
C GLY A 104 6.60 -42.10 -3.97
N LEU A 105 5.93 -42.82 -4.89
CA LEU A 105 5.05 -42.18 -5.90
C LEU A 105 3.82 -41.52 -5.26
N LEU A 106 3.20 -42.18 -4.26
CA LEU A 106 2.06 -41.63 -3.53
C LEU A 106 2.46 -40.41 -2.73
N ALA A 107 3.60 -40.46 -2.04
CA ALA A 107 4.13 -39.32 -1.29
C ALA A 107 4.40 -38.10 -2.20
N ASN A 108 5.06 -38.32 -3.35
CA ASN A 108 5.33 -37.29 -4.34
C ASN A 108 4.03 -36.72 -4.96
N GLY A 109 3.07 -37.57 -5.30
CA GLY A 109 1.77 -37.17 -5.84
C GLY A 109 0.94 -36.35 -4.84
N LEU A 110 1.00 -36.71 -3.55
CA LEU A 110 0.37 -35.97 -2.48
C LEU A 110 1.04 -34.59 -2.29
N LYS A 111 2.37 -34.58 -2.27
CA LYS A 111 3.15 -33.32 -2.20
C LYS A 111 2.80 -32.38 -3.35
N GLU A 112 2.79 -32.87 -4.59
CA GLU A 112 2.42 -32.09 -5.77
C GLU A 112 0.98 -31.54 -5.68
N LYS A 113 0.04 -32.32 -5.14
CA LYS A 113 -1.35 -31.88 -4.94
C LYS A 113 -1.48 -30.85 -3.85
N VAL A 114 -0.73 -31.00 -2.74
CA VAL A 114 -0.64 -30.02 -1.66
C VAL A 114 0.01 -28.73 -2.17
N ASP A 115 1.10 -28.81 -2.95
CA ASP A 115 1.76 -27.64 -3.52
C ASP A 115 0.86 -26.90 -4.53
N ARG A 116 0.05 -27.64 -5.31
CA ARG A 116 -0.99 -26.99 -6.16
C ARG A 116 -2.06 -26.27 -5.35
N LEU A 117 -2.50 -26.81 -4.23
CA LEU A 117 -3.44 -26.16 -3.31
C LEU A 117 -2.78 -24.95 -2.62
N ARG A 118 -1.51 -25.05 -2.26
CA ARG A 118 -0.71 -23.97 -1.67
C ARG A 118 -0.51 -22.80 -2.64
N ARG A 119 -0.31 -23.06 -3.94
CA ARG A 119 -0.15 -22.04 -4.97
C ARG A 119 -1.39 -21.15 -5.19
N GLY A 120 -2.48 -21.38 -4.47
CA GLY A 120 -3.63 -20.47 -4.44
C GLY A 120 -4.28 -20.17 -5.79
N ARG A 121 -4.39 -21.15 -6.69
CA ARG A 121 -5.01 -20.97 -8.03
C ARG A 121 -6.51 -21.23 -8.06
N SER A 122 -7.17 -21.28 -6.91
CA SER A 122 -8.63 -21.38 -6.86
C SER A 122 -9.27 -20.01 -7.04
N ARG A 123 -10.43 -19.96 -7.71
CA ARG A 123 -11.18 -18.73 -7.91
C ARG A 123 -11.65 -18.15 -6.57
N VAL A 124 -11.57 -16.83 -6.42
CA VAL A 124 -12.17 -16.06 -5.34
C VAL A 124 -13.69 -16.12 -5.48
N VAL A 125 -14.39 -16.47 -4.41
CA VAL A 125 -15.85 -16.62 -4.39
C VAL A 125 -16.55 -15.48 -3.64
N GLU A 126 -15.79 -14.66 -2.96
CA GLU A 126 -16.25 -13.48 -2.24
C GLU A 126 -16.92 -12.47 -3.20
N SER A 127 -17.86 -11.69 -2.68
CA SER A 127 -18.53 -10.59 -3.39
C SER A 127 -18.50 -9.32 -2.53
N GLY A 128 -18.48 -8.15 -3.17
CA GLY A 128 -18.30 -6.88 -2.48
C GLY A 128 -16.88 -6.71 -1.90
N HIS A 129 -15.92 -7.50 -2.35
CA HIS A 129 -14.53 -7.47 -1.90
C HIS A 129 -13.71 -6.45 -2.68
N THR A 130 -12.65 -5.94 -2.07
CA THR A 130 -11.64 -5.13 -2.74
C THR A 130 -10.57 -6.03 -3.35
N VAL A 131 -10.20 -5.77 -4.59
CA VAL A 131 -9.15 -6.52 -5.30
C VAL A 131 -7.90 -5.66 -5.38
N VAL A 132 -6.75 -6.22 -4.97
CA VAL A 132 -5.43 -5.59 -5.11
C VAL A 132 -4.63 -6.35 -6.16
N LEU A 133 -4.15 -5.66 -7.18
CA LEU A 133 -3.39 -6.20 -8.29
C LEU A 133 -1.95 -5.66 -8.27
N GLY A 134 -1.01 -6.54 -8.07
CA GLY A 134 0.41 -6.22 -7.88
C GLY A 134 0.86 -6.40 -6.43
N TRP A 135 2.12 -6.10 -6.19
CA TRP A 135 2.75 -6.15 -4.87
C TRP A 135 3.85 -5.10 -4.78
N SER A 136 3.78 -4.27 -3.77
CA SER A 136 4.80 -3.33 -3.30
C SER A 136 4.58 -3.12 -1.80
N ASP A 137 5.42 -2.35 -1.13
CA ASP A 137 5.28 -2.07 0.30
C ASP A 137 3.98 -1.31 0.63
N GLN A 138 3.40 -0.62 -0.33
CA GLN A 138 2.07 0.01 -0.21
C GLN A 138 0.95 -0.98 0.15
N VAL A 139 1.12 -2.29 -0.17
CA VAL A 139 0.09 -3.31 0.11
C VAL A 139 -0.24 -3.39 1.61
N PHE A 140 0.74 -3.22 2.47
CA PHE A 140 0.55 -3.31 3.92
C PHE A 140 -0.30 -2.16 4.44
N THR A 141 0.00 -0.93 4.01
CA THR A 141 -0.81 0.26 4.32
C THR A 141 -2.24 0.10 3.80
N ILE A 142 -2.41 -0.30 2.54
CA ILE A 142 -3.74 -0.49 1.94
C ILE A 142 -4.54 -1.54 2.68
N VAL A 143 -3.95 -2.69 3.01
CA VAL A 143 -4.65 -3.75 3.75
C VAL A 143 -5.02 -3.27 5.14
N SER A 144 -4.11 -2.62 5.87
CA SER A 144 -4.37 -2.06 7.20
C SER A 144 -5.55 -1.09 7.16
N GLU A 145 -5.53 -0.14 6.25
CA GLU A 145 -6.57 0.89 6.15
C GLU A 145 -7.93 0.32 5.69
N LEU A 146 -7.93 -0.59 4.72
CA LEU A 146 -9.18 -1.26 4.33
C LEU A 146 -9.77 -2.13 5.46
N VAL A 147 -8.93 -2.72 6.31
CA VAL A 147 -9.39 -3.44 7.50
C VAL A 147 -10.11 -2.50 8.47
N LYS A 148 -9.57 -1.30 8.70
CA LYS A 148 -10.16 -0.25 9.54
C LYS A 148 -11.48 0.26 8.94
N ALA A 149 -11.47 0.66 7.67
CA ALA A 149 -12.64 1.15 6.93
C ALA A 149 -13.81 0.17 6.96
N GLN A 150 -13.51 -1.12 6.86
CA GLN A 150 -14.51 -2.19 6.78
C GLN A 150 -14.85 -2.82 8.14
N SER A 151 -14.30 -2.31 9.24
CA SER A 151 -14.47 -2.86 10.60
C SER A 151 -15.93 -2.96 11.05
N SER A 152 -16.79 -2.04 10.60
CA SER A 152 -18.23 -2.01 10.87
C SER A 152 -19.02 -3.02 10.04
N GLN A 153 -18.45 -3.57 8.97
CA GLN A 153 -19.14 -4.51 8.07
C GLN A 153 -19.19 -5.91 8.70
N LYS A 154 -20.28 -6.63 8.43
CA LYS A 154 -20.44 -8.00 8.96
C LYS A 154 -19.48 -9.00 8.34
N ARG A 155 -19.11 -8.81 7.09
CA ARG A 155 -18.15 -9.62 6.32
C ARG A 155 -17.45 -8.70 5.33
N SER A 156 -16.16 -8.68 5.37
CA SER A 156 -15.30 -7.98 4.42
C SER A 156 -14.20 -8.90 3.91
N ALA A 157 -13.74 -8.67 2.71
CA ALA A 157 -12.66 -9.44 2.13
C ALA A 157 -11.79 -8.58 1.21
N ILE A 158 -10.50 -8.84 1.25
CA ILE A 158 -9.49 -8.25 0.36
C ILE A 158 -8.84 -9.39 -0.40
N ALA A 159 -8.86 -9.34 -1.72
CA ALA A 159 -8.28 -10.35 -2.58
C ALA A 159 -7.05 -9.79 -3.29
N ILE A 160 -5.89 -10.43 -3.13
CA ILE A 160 -4.60 -9.94 -3.66
C ILE A 160 -4.11 -10.91 -4.73
N LEU A 161 -3.70 -10.38 -5.90
CA LEU A 161 -3.09 -11.13 -6.99
C LEU A 161 -1.72 -10.56 -7.32
N ALA A 162 -0.67 -11.36 -7.14
CA ALA A 162 0.69 -10.95 -7.44
C ALA A 162 1.57 -12.13 -7.92
N GLU A 163 2.70 -11.81 -8.56
CA GLU A 163 3.72 -12.80 -8.98
C GLU A 163 4.60 -13.25 -7.81
N ARG A 164 3.99 -13.54 -6.65
CA ARG A 164 4.66 -14.02 -5.43
C ARG A 164 3.99 -15.26 -4.91
N ASP A 165 4.69 -16.02 -4.07
CA ASP A 165 4.09 -17.17 -3.41
C ASP A 165 2.97 -16.73 -2.47
N LYS A 166 1.87 -17.46 -2.50
CA LYS A 166 0.69 -17.15 -1.68
C LYS A 166 1.01 -17.15 -0.18
N LEU A 167 1.79 -18.12 0.28
CA LEU A 167 2.09 -18.27 1.70
C LEU A 167 2.99 -17.14 2.19
N ASP A 168 3.98 -16.77 1.37
CA ASP A 168 4.87 -15.65 1.69
C ASP A 168 4.09 -14.33 1.79
N MET A 169 3.12 -14.10 0.87
CA MET A 169 2.25 -12.92 0.94
C MET A 169 1.37 -12.92 2.20
N GLU A 170 0.74 -14.07 2.53
CA GLU A 170 -0.12 -14.19 3.72
C GLU A 170 0.68 -14.05 5.02
N GLU A 171 1.92 -14.52 5.06
CA GLU A 171 2.83 -14.41 6.20
C GLU A 171 3.27 -12.97 6.41
N GLN A 172 3.78 -12.31 5.36
CA GLN A 172 4.20 -10.91 5.43
C GLN A 172 3.05 -9.97 5.85
N ILE A 173 1.84 -10.17 5.31
CA ILE A 173 0.67 -9.37 5.73
C ILE A 173 0.38 -9.59 7.22
N ARG A 174 0.43 -10.83 7.70
CA ARG A 174 0.17 -11.13 9.12
C ARG A 174 1.23 -10.54 10.05
N GLU A 175 2.49 -10.55 9.64
CA GLU A 175 3.59 -9.99 10.42
C GLU A 175 3.54 -8.47 10.46
N THR A 176 3.23 -7.81 9.34
CA THR A 176 3.29 -6.35 9.22
C THR A 176 1.98 -5.68 9.66
N VAL A 177 0.83 -6.20 9.23
CA VAL A 177 -0.49 -5.60 9.54
C VAL A 177 -1.02 -6.06 10.89
N GLY A 178 -0.70 -7.29 11.32
CA GLY A 178 -1.14 -7.85 12.60
C GLY A 178 -2.60 -8.29 12.59
N ASP A 179 -3.47 -7.65 13.40
CA ASP A 179 -4.87 -8.04 13.52
C ASP A 179 -5.72 -7.58 12.33
N LEU A 180 -6.27 -8.53 11.60
CA LEU A 180 -7.16 -8.30 10.47
C LEU A 180 -8.64 -8.20 10.87
N GLY A 181 -8.96 -8.28 12.15
CA GLY A 181 -10.31 -8.22 12.66
C GLY A 181 -11.25 -9.24 11.98
N LYS A 182 -12.33 -8.76 11.36
CA LYS A 182 -13.31 -9.57 10.62
C LYS A 182 -12.99 -9.67 9.13
N THR A 183 -11.98 -8.96 8.64
CA THR A 183 -11.64 -8.90 7.21
C THR A 183 -10.83 -10.12 6.81
N ARG A 184 -11.24 -10.78 5.77
CA ARG A 184 -10.54 -11.94 5.22
C ARG A 184 -9.60 -11.52 4.10
N VAL A 185 -8.30 -11.71 4.28
CA VAL A 185 -7.32 -11.52 3.20
C VAL A 185 -7.14 -12.84 2.45
N VAL A 186 -7.22 -12.78 1.13
CA VAL A 186 -7.19 -13.94 0.21
C VAL A 186 -6.12 -13.71 -0.85
N CYS A 187 -4.93 -14.28 -0.67
CA CYS A 187 -3.84 -14.14 -1.64
C CYS A 187 -3.92 -15.18 -2.76
N ARG A 188 -3.53 -14.78 -3.96
CA ARG A 188 -3.43 -15.62 -5.17
C ARG A 188 -2.11 -15.35 -5.88
N THR A 189 -1.42 -16.43 -6.24
CA THR A 189 -0.22 -16.38 -7.07
C THR A 189 -0.61 -16.33 -8.54
N GLY A 190 -0.22 -15.28 -9.26
CA GLY A 190 -0.49 -15.13 -10.69
C GLY A 190 -0.05 -13.78 -11.22
N ARG A 191 -0.19 -13.60 -12.51
CA ARG A 191 0.18 -12.37 -13.23
C ARG A 191 -1.03 -11.46 -13.40
N PRO A 192 -1.06 -10.27 -12.78
CA PRO A 192 -2.15 -9.32 -12.99
C PRO A 192 -2.32 -8.87 -14.46
N THR A 193 -1.28 -9.02 -15.27
CA THR A 193 -1.31 -8.72 -16.71
C THR A 193 -1.97 -9.82 -17.55
N GLU A 194 -2.21 -11.01 -16.98
CA GLU A 194 -2.75 -12.16 -17.71
C GLU A 194 -4.26 -12.32 -17.47
N PRO A 195 -5.10 -12.32 -18.51
CA PRO A 195 -6.55 -12.45 -18.37
C PRO A 195 -7.02 -13.72 -17.66
N ARG A 196 -6.24 -14.82 -17.74
CA ARG A 196 -6.55 -16.09 -17.06
C ARG A 196 -6.40 -15.96 -15.54
N ASP A 197 -5.38 -15.26 -15.09
CA ASP A 197 -5.10 -15.08 -13.67
C ASP A 197 -6.05 -14.03 -13.07
N LEU A 198 -6.36 -12.95 -13.83
CA LEU A 198 -7.41 -11.99 -13.46
C LEU A 198 -8.79 -12.65 -13.29
N ALA A 199 -9.09 -13.72 -14.05
CA ALA A 199 -10.35 -14.45 -13.90
C ALA A 199 -10.49 -15.15 -12.53
N LEU A 200 -9.38 -15.38 -11.82
CA LEU A 200 -9.38 -15.93 -10.46
C LEU A 200 -9.97 -14.96 -9.44
N MET A 201 -9.89 -13.64 -9.70
CA MET A 201 -10.20 -12.60 -8.73
C MET A 201 -11.68 -12.23 -8.62
N ASN A 202 -12.57 -12.87 -9.37
CA ASN A 202 -14.02 -12.57 -9.36
C ASN A 202 -14.33 -11.07 -9.50
N LEU A 203 -13.66 -10.39 -10.43
CA LEU A 203 -13.76 -8.94 -10.61
C LEU A 203 -15.18 -8.42 -10.84
N ALA A 204 -16.09 -9.25 -11.40
CA ALA A 204 -17.48 -8.86 -11.59
C ALA A 204 -18.27 -8.71 -10.27
N GLY A 205 -17.81 -9.35 -9.21
CA GLY A 205 -18.36 -9.26 -7.86
C GLY A 205 -17.56 -8.35 -6.93
N ALA A 206 -16.50 -7.72 -7.40
CA ALA A 206 -15.67 -6.83 -6.60
C ALA A 206 -16.33 -5.45 -6.41
N ALA A 207 -16.11 -4.82 -5.27
CA ALA A 207 -16.50 -3.44 -4.99
C ALA A 207 -15.56 -2.45 -5.67
N SER A 208 -14.25 -2.72 -5.62
CA SER A 208 -13.20 -1.87 -6.21
C SER A 208 -11.97 -2.69 -6.59
N VAL A 209 -11.12 -2.12 -7.42
CA VAL A 209 -9.82 -2.67 -7.82
C VAL A 209 -8.75 -1.63 -7.58
N VAL A 210 -7.72 -2.00 -6.84
CA VAL A 210 -6.51 -1.21 -6.63
C VAL A 210 -5.39 -1.84 -7.44
N VAL A 211 -4.70 -1.04 -8.24
CA VAL A 211 -3.54 -1.47 -9.04
C VAL A 211 -2.30 -0.81 -8.46
N LEU A 212 -1.38 -1.64 -7.98
CA LEU A 212 -0.12 -1.19 -7.40
C LEU A 212 0.98 -1.13 -8.46
N SER A 213 1.82 -0.14 -8.32
CA SER A 213 3.07 -0.04 -9.06
C SER A 213 4.09 -0.99 -8.44
N PRO A 214 4.61 -1.98 -9.17
CA PRO A 214 5.64 -2.87 -8.62
C PRO A 214 6.97 -2.13 -8.49
N GLU A 215 7.81 -2.62 -7.60
CA GLU A 215 9.21 -2.21 -7.55
C GLU A 215 9.98 -2.71 -8.78
N GLY A 216 10.95 -1.95 -9.25
CA GLY A 216 11.87 -2.35 -10.32
C GLY A 216 11.91 -1.40 -11.51
N GLU A 217 12.44 -1.89 -12.62
CA GLU A 217 12.53 -1.13 -13.87
C GLU A 217 11.14 -1.01 -14.52
N ASP A 218 10.79 0.21 -14.94
CA ASP A 218 9.55 0.51 -15.69
C ASP A 218 8.23 0.15 -14.94
N PRO A 219 8.05 0.60 -13.68
CA PRO A 219 6.87 0.26 -12.88
C PRO A 219 5.54 0.67 -13.55
N ASP A 220 5.50 1.84 -14.19
CA ASP A 220 4.32 2.37 -14.86
C ASP A 220 3.91 1.55 -16.09
N ALA A 221 4.88 1.00 -16.84
CA ALA A 221 4.57 0.12 -17.97
C ALA A 221 3.84 -1.14 -17.49
N HIS A 222 4.15 -1.63 -16.30
CA HIS A 222 3.46 -2.78 -15.69
C HIS A 222 2.01 -2.41 -15.32
N VAL A 223 1.81 -1.27 -14.68
CA VAL A 223 0.47 -0.74 -14.35
C VAL A 223 -0.36 -0.56 -15.63
N ILE A 224 0.18 0.07 -16.66
CA ILE A 224 -0.50 0.27 -17.96
C ILE A 224 -0.90 -1.08 -18.59
N LYS A 225 -0.05 -2.11 -18.52
CA LYS A 225 -0.41 -3.46 -18.98
C LYS A 225 -1.57 -4.07 -18.19
N ILE A 226 -1.61 -3.86 -16.88
CA ILE A 226 -2.74 -4.33 -16.04
C ILE A 226 -4.02 -3.62 -16.45
N LEU A 227 -3.98 -2.29 -16.63
CA LEU A 227 -5.13 -1.50 -17.07
C LEU A 227 -5.65 -1.97 -18.44
N LEU A 228 -4.77 -2.25 -19.40
CA LEU A 228 -5.14 -2.83 -20.71
C LEU A 228 -5.78 -4.22 -20.53
N ALA A 229 -5.26 -5.05 -19.63
CA ALA A 229 -5.82 -6.38 -19.38
C ALA A 229 -7.22 -6.29 -18.74
N LEU A 230 -7.44 -5.32 -17.86
CA LEU A 230 -8.75 -5.02 -17.26
C LEU A 230 -9.72 -4.50 -18.34
N ALA A 231 -9.34 -3.52 -19.14
CA ALA A 231 -10.17 -2.92 -20.19
C ALA A 231 -10.60 -3.93 -21.26
N LYS A 232 -9.79 -4.94 -21.56
CA LYS A 232 -10.12 -5.99 -22.53
C LYS A 232 -11.26 -6.90 -22.08
N ARG A 233 -11.63 -6.92 -20.80
CA ARG A 233 -12.71 -7.78 -20.28
C ARG A 233 -14.08 -7.25 -20.73
N LYS A 234 -14.98 -8.19 -21.02
CA LYS A 234 -16.39 -7.87 -21.31
C LYS A 234 -17.22 -7.92 -20.02
N GLY A 235 -18.08 -6.94 -19.81
CA GLY A 235 -19.02 -6.88 -18.69
C GLY A 235 -18.85 -5.63 -17.82
N ALA A 236 -19.59 -5.57 -16.71
CA ALA A 236 -19.45 -4.50 -15.74
C ALA A 236 -18.05 -4.52 -15.09
N HIS A 237 -17.45 -3.37 -15.00
CA HIS A 237 -16.14 -3.18 -14.37
C HIS A 237 -16.35 -2.51 -13.01
N PRO A 238 -15.74 -3.03 -11.92
CA PRO A 238 -15.68 -2.27 -10.68
C PRO A 238 -14.83 -1.01 -10.91
N PRO A 239 -15.00 0.05 -10.10
CA PRO A 239 -14.10 1.19 -10.13
C PRO A 239 -12.65 0.75 -9.93
N VAL A 240 -11.74 1.35 -10.68
CA VAL A 240 -10.31 1.05 -10.64
C VAL A 240 -9.56 2.27 -10.15
N VAL A 241 -8.68 2.07 -9.18
CA VAL A 241 -7.72 3.07 -8.71
C VAL A 241 -6.32 2.53 -8.99
N ALA A 242 -5.45 3.35 -9.57
CA ALA A 242 -4.10 2.92 -9.93
C ALA A 242 -3.07 3.99 -9.59
N ALA A 243 -1.96 3.58 -8.95
CA ALA A 243 -0.82 4.45 -8.72
C ALA A 243 0.13 4.40 -9.92
N LEU A 244 0.65 5.56 -10.29
CA LEU A 244 1.72 5.73 -11.27
C LEU A 244 2.88 6.45 -10.59
N ALA A 245 4.09 6.03 -10.88
CA ALA A 245 5.29 6.68 -10.37
C ALA A 245 5.51 8.05 -11.02
N SER A 246 5.21 8.20 -12.32
CA SER A 246 5.53 9.43 -13.07
C SER A 246 4.34 10.03 -13.79
N SER A 247 4.16 11.35 -13.64
CA SER A 247 3.18 12.18 -14.36
C SER A 247 3.23 12.01 -15.87
N ARG A 248 4.40 11.69 -16.44
CA ARG A 248 4.62 11.50 -17.88
C ARG A 248 3.76 10.36 -18.46
N ASN A 249 3.42 9.38 -17.62
CA ASN A 249 2.71 8.18 -18.04
C ASN A 249 1.19 8.24 -17.81
N ILE A 250 0.68 9.30 -17.17
CA ILE A 250 -0.77 9.47 -16.88
C ILE A 250 -1.61 9.45 -18.16
N ALA A 251 -1.17 10.12 -19.22
CA ALA A 251 -1.90 10.13 -20.49
C ALA A 251 -2.01 8.73 -21.09
N ALA A 252 -0.92 7.96 -21.08
CA ALA A 252 -0.90 6.57 -21.56
C ALA A 252 -1.77 5.64 -20.67
N ALA A 253 -1.71 5.80 -19.35
CA ALA A 253 -2.53 5.03 -18.42
C ALA A 253 -4.03 5.34 -18.58
N ARG A 254 -4.39 6.60 -18.81
CA ARG A 254 -5.77 7.01 -19.09
C ARG A 254 -6.29 6.43 -20.40
N LEU A 255 -5.48 6.40 -21.45
CA LEU A 255 -5.83 5.73 -22.70
C LEU A 255 -6.00 4.22 -22.52
N ALA A 256 -5.20 3.61 -21.67
CA ALA A 256 -5.25 2.17 -21.40
C ALA A 256 -6.48 1.76 -20.55
N GLY A 257 -6.82 2.53 -19.53
CA GLY A 257 -7.85 2.20 -18.56
C GLY A 257 -9.22 2.84 -18.83
N GLY A 258 -9.26 3.90 -19.62
CA GLY A 258 -10.47 4.71 -19.85
C GLY A 258 -10.68 5.80 -18.79
N GLU A 259 -11.76 6.56 -18.94
CA GLU A 259 -12.05 7.72 -18.06
C GLU A 259 -12.53 7.31 -16.65
N GLU A 260 -12.98 6.08 -16.47
CA GLU A 260 -13.47 5.59 -15.17
C GLU A 260 -12.35 5.15 -14.21
N VAL A 261 -11.10 5.15 -14.67
CA VAL A 261 -9.94 4.82 -13.85
C VAL A 261 -9.43 6.07 -13.14
N HIS A 262 -9.37 6.00 -11.81
CA HIS A 262 -8.75 7.03 -10.98
C HIS A 262 -7.24 6.78 -10.90
N LEU A 263 -6.48 7.70 -11.47
CA LEU A 263 -5.01 7.64 -11.50
C LEU A 263 -4.44 8.53 -10.41
N VAL A 264 -3.61 7.96 -9.55
CA VAL A 264 -2.84 8.66 -8.52
C VAL A 264 -1.41 8.83 -9.02
N ASP A 265 -0.96 10.07 -9.10
CA ASP A 265 0.42 10.42 -9.43
C ASP A 265 1.25 10.44 -8.14
N SER A 266 2.07 9.43 -7.95
CA SER A 266 2.84 9.26 -6.71
C SER A 266 3.91 10.34 -6.56
N ASP A 267 4.66 10.64 -7.61
CA ASP A 267 5.71 11.65 -7.57
C ASP A 267 5.13 13.07 -7.38
N ASP A 268 4.02 13.37 -8.04
CA ASP A 268 3.34 14.67 -7.89
C ASP A 268 2.81 14.86 -6.46
N THR A 269 2.10 13.87 -5.95
CA THR A 269 1.52 13.90 -4.60
C THR A 269 2.59 14.06 -3.52
N ALA A 270 3.64 13.24 -3.58
CA ALA A 270 4.75 13.30 -2.64
C ALA A 270 5.50 14.65 -2.72
N SER A 271 5.76 15.15 -3.93
CA SER A 271 6.45 16.43 -4.14
C SER A 271 5.66 17.60 -3.55
N ARG A 272 4.34 17.62 -3.74
CA ARG A 272 3.47 18.66 -3.15
C ARG A 272 3.46 18.59 -1.64
N LEU A 273 3.35 17.39 -1.07
CA LEU A 273 3.36 17.22 0.38
C LEU A 273 4.70 17.65 1.00
N ILE A 274 5.83 17.32 0.38
CA ILE A 274 7.15 17.76 0.83
C ILE A 274 7.24 19.28 0.83
N VAL A 275 6.80 19.95 -0.24
CA VAL A 275 6.82 21.41 -0.34
C VAL A 275 5.89 22.07 0.69
N GLN A 276 4.68 21.57 0.86
CA GLN A 276 3.76 22.08 1.88
C GLN A 276 4.32 21.89 3.29
N SER A 277 4.84 20.69 3.60
CA SER A 277 5.44 20.39 4.90
C SER A 277 6.70 21.22 5.18
N SER A 278 7.51 21.54 4.17
CA SER A 278 8.71 22.34 4.36
C SER A 278 8.41 23.77 4.84
N ARG A 279 7.28 24.30 4.43
CA ARG A 279 6.85 25.66 4.78
C ARG A 279 5.96 25.71 6.03
N GLN A 280 5.37 24.57 6.39
CA GLN A 280 4.35 24.48 7.44
C GLN A 280 4.57 23.21 8.27
N SER A 281 5.31 23.35 9.36
CA SER A 281 5.61 22.25 10.27
C SER A 281 4.34 21.55 10.78
N GLY A 282 4.31 20.21 10.70
CA GLY A 282 3.19 19.35 11.08
C GLY A 282 2.19 19.07 9.96
N MET A 283 2.44 19.57 8.75
CA MET A 283 1.52 19.38 7.63
C MET A 283 1.44 17.92 7.18
N SER A 284 2.54 17.17 7.25
CA SER A 284 2.52 15.73 6.94
C SER A 284 1.57 14.98 7.87
N VAL A 285 1.56 15.31 9.16
CA VAL A 285 0.68 14.68 10.15
C VAL A 285 -0.79 15.02 9.87
N VAL A 286 -1.11 16.29 9.56
CA VAL A 286 -2.47 16.69 9.17
C VAL A 286 -2.95 15.91 7.95
N CYS A 287 -2.11 15.79 6.92
CA CYS A 287 -2.45 15.02 5.73
C CYS A 287 -2.64 13.53 6.03
N MET A 288 -1.77 12.95 6.86
CA MET A 288 -1.88 11.55 7.27
C MET A 288 -3.19 11.30 8.04
N ASP A 289 -3.57 12.20 8.96
CA ASP A 289 -4.79 12.07 9.75
C ASP A 289 -6.06 12.19 8.89
N LEU A 290 -6.03 13.03 7.85
CA LEU A 290 -7.14 13.15 6.88
C LEU A 290 -7.23 11.98 5.89
N LEU A 291 -6.16 11.23 5.71
CA LEU A 291 -6.10 10.11 4.79
C LEU A 291 -6.31 8.76 5.47
N ASN A 292 -6.10 8.64 6.78
CA ASN A 292 -6.28 7.39 7.50
C ASN A 292 -7.73 7.21 7.98
N PHE A 293 -8.16 5.95 8.18
CA PHE A 293 -9.52 5.62 8.66
C PHE A 293 -9.66 5.60 10.19
N ASP A 294 -8.61 5.90 10.95
CA ASP A 294 -8.68 6.09 12.41
C ASP A 294 -8.87 7.56 12.81
N GLY A 295 -8.69 8.49 11.87
CA GLY A 295 -8.76 9.94 12.06
C GLY A 295 -10.06 10.57 11.60
N GLY A 296 -9.94 11.80 11.13
CA GLY A 296 -11.05 12.55 10.54
C GLY A 296 -11.29 12.19 9.09
N GLU A 297 -12.30 11.38 8.81
CA GLU A 297 -12.65 11.00 7.44
C GLU A 297 -13.44 12.10 6.71
N ILE A 298 -13.29 12.14 5.39
CA ILE A 298 -14.02 13.09 4.54
C ILE A 298 -15.30 12.46 3.99
N TYR A 299 -16.44 13.11 4.24
CA TYR A 299 -17.75 12.68 3.79
C TYR A 299 -18.42 13.69 2.87
N LEU A 300 -19.13 13.17 1.87
CA LEU A 300 -20.01 13.95 0.99
C LEU A 300 -21.47 13.76 1.44
N ARG A 301 -22.16 14.85 1.76
CA ARG A 301 -23.53 14.82 2.26
C ARG A 301 -24.44 15.74 1.48
N THR A 302 -25.69 15.30 1.22
CA THR A 302 -26.72 16.14 0.61
C THR A 302 -27.48 16.87 1.73
N PRO A 303 -27.30 18.20 1.90
CA PRO A 303 -27.72 18.91 3.10
C PRO A 303 -29.14 19.46 2.97
N LYS A 304 -30.17 18.59 2.90
CA LYS A 304 -31.56 19.03 2.72
C LYS A 304 -32.04 20.17 3.65
N LYS A 305 -31.49 20.21 4.90
CA LYS A 305 -31.81 21.25 5.89
C LYS A 305 -30.94 22.51 5.79
N LEU A 306 -29.88 22.46 4.99
CA LEU A 306 -28.93 23.57 4.82
C LEU A 306 -29.10 24.27 3.46
N VAL A 307 -30.05 23.82 2.64
CA VAL A 307 -30.37 24.48 1.37
C VAL A 307 -30.90 25.89 1.64
N GLY A 308 -30.30 26.88 0.99
CA GLY A 308 -30.67 28.30 1.11
C GLY A 308 -29.89 29.08 2.17
N ILE A 309 -29.10 28.43 3.04
CA ILE A 309 -28.18 29.14 3.92
C ILE A 309 -26.83 29.35 3.24
N THR A 310 -26.02 30.23 3.79
CA THR A 310 -24.67 30.47 3.29
C THR A 310 -23.66 29.42 3.80
N TYR A 311 -22.55 29.26 3.09
CA TYR A 311 -21.47 28.39 3.53
C TYR A 311 -20.92 28.81 4.91
N GLY A 312 -20.76 30.12 5.15
CA GLY A 312 -20.31 30.63 6.44
C GLY A 312 -21.27 30.28 7.59
N GLU A 313 -22.60 30.21 7.35
CA GLU A 313 -23.57 29.73 8.34
C GLU A 313 -23.47 28.21 8.54
N ALA A 314 -23.15 27.47 7.46
CA ALA A 314 -23.01 26.01 7.51
C ALA A 314 -21.80 25.55 8.35
N LEU A 315 -20.75 26.37 8.53
CA LEU A 315 -19.61 26.06 9.41
C LEU A 315 -20.04 25.79 10.87
N HIS A 316 -21.14 26.44 11.31
CA HIS A 316 -21.71 26.26 12.64
C HIS A 316 -22.86 25.25 12.69
N ALA A 317 -23.25 24.67 11.55
CA ALA A 317 -24.41 23.79 11.48
C ALA A 317 -24.19 22.40 12.10
N TYR A 318 -22.95 21.96 12.23
CA TYR A 318 -22.62 20.64 12.75
C TYR A 318 -22.00 20.72 14.15
N GLN A 319 -22.30 19.72 15.01
CA GLN A 319 -21.73 19.61 16.35
C GLN A 319 -20.33 18.99 16.31
N THR A 320 -20.24 17.82 15.67
CA THR A 320 -19.07 16.92 15.67
C THR A 320 -18.52 16.69 14.26
N ALA A 321 -18.81 17.59 13.34
CA ALA A 321 -18.26 17.58 11.99
C ALA A 321 -17.86 19.00 11.57
N SER A 322 -16.83 19.11 10.74
CA SER A 322 -16.36 20.37 10.18
C SER A 322 -16.64 20.44 8.69
N ALA A 323 -17.50 21.38 8.27
CA ALA A 323 -17.71 21.64 6.84
C ALA A 323 -16.44 22.26 6.27
N ILE A 324 -15.94 21.72 5.14
CA ILE A 324 -14.69 22.16 4.50
C ILE A 324 -14.90 22.64 3.07
N GLY A 325 -16.08 22.40 2.47
CA GLY A 325 -16.33 22.82 1.09
C GLY A 325 -17.64 22.30 0.53
N LEU A 326 -17.80 22.54 -0.76
CA LEU A 326 -18.97 22.13 -1.54
C LEU A 326 -18.53 21.37 -2.79
N ARG A 327 -19.24 20.28 -3.08
CA ARG A 327 -19.18 19.61 -4.38
C ARG A 327 -20.42 20.02 -5.18
N ARG A 328 -20.18 20.70 -6.28
CA ARG A 328 -21.18 21.20 -7.22
C ARG A 328 -21.14 20.42 -8.53
N PRO A 329 -22.15 20.54 -9.40
CA PRO A 329 -22.07 19.99 -10.76
C PRO A 329 -20.86 20.53 -11.54
N SER A 330 -20.35 21.72 -11.21
CA SER A 330 -19.16 22.34 -11.81
C SER A 330 -17.84 21.84 -11.26
N GLY A 331 -17.83 21.06 -10.18
CA GLY A 331 -16.63 20.55 -9.51
C GLY A 331 -16.61 20.78 -7.99
N VAL A 332 -15.50 20.41 -7.37
CA VAL A 332 -15.22 20.62 -5.95
C VAL A 332 -14.68 22.03 -5.71
N VAL A 333 -15.14 22.66 -4.63
CA VAL A 333 -14.59 23.93 -4.12
C VAL A 333 -14.41 23.78 -2.62
N LEU A 334 -13.18 23.80 -2.15
CA LEU A 334 -12.85 23.85 -0.71
C LEU A 334 -12.82 25.32 -0.27
N ASN A 335 -13.26 25.57 0.97
CA ASN A 335 -13.35 26.92 1.54
C ASN A 335 -13.96 27.95 0.56
N PRO A 336 -15.17 27.72 0.01
CA PRO A 336 -15.80 28.71 -0.86
C PRO A 336 -16.04 30.03 -0.10
N PRO A 337 -16.23 31.16 -0.79
CA PRO A 337 -16.60 32.44 -0.16
C PRO A 337 -17.74 32.26 0.85
N MET A 338 -17.64 32.91 2.00
CA MET A 338 -18.54 32.70 3.15
C MET A 338 -20.00 33.03 2.86
N ASP A 339 -20.27 33.89 1.87
CA ASP A 339 -21.60 34.26 1.37
C ASP A 339 -22.16 33.31 0.30
N THR A 340 -21.40 32.26 -0.06
CA THR A 340 -21.83 31.28 -1.04
C THR A 340 -23.08 30.53 -0.56
N VAL A 341 -24.19 30.64 -1.29
CA VAL A 341 -25.46 29.96 -0.97
C VAL A 341 -25.39 28.49 -1.39
N ILE A 342 -25.81 27.62 -0.48
CA ILE A 342 -25.91 26.16 -0.70
C ILE A 342 -27.19 25.85 -1.47
N ASN A 343 -27.08 25.22 -2.63
CA ASN A 343 -28.20 24.84 -3.49
C ASN A 343 -28.64 23.39 -3.23
N ALA A 344 -29.79 23.01 -3.77
CA ALA A 344 -30.36 21.68 -3.59
C ALA A 344 -29.52 20.55 -4.23
N ASP A 345 -28.78 20.88 -5.30
CA ASP A 345 -27.90 19.95 -6.03
C ASP A 345 -26.47 19.90 -5.48
N ASP A 346 -26.15 20.77 -4.52
CA ASP A 346 -24.83 20.79 -3.90
C ASP A 346 -24.70 19.67 -2.87
N GLN A 347 -23.52 19.09 -2.75
CA GLN A 347 -23.12 18.22 -1.64
C GLN A 347 -22.14 19.01 -0.77
N ILE A 348 -22.35 18.99 0.53
CA ILE A 348 -21.39 19.55 1.48
C ILE A 348 -20.30 18.51 1.76
N ILE A 349 -19.06 18.97 1.77
CA ILE A 349 -17.89 18.18 2.12
C ILE A 349 -17.61 18.44 3.59
N VAL A 350 -17.57 17.37 4.40
CA VAL A 350 -17.35 17.49 5.85
C VAL A 350 -16.28 16.52 6.30
N ILE A 351 -15.51 16.94 7.30
CA ILE A 351 -14.62 16.07 8.08
C ILE A 351 -15.42 15.61 9.30
N ALA A 352 -15.45 14.30 9.56
CA ALA A 352 -16.05 13.72 10.75
C ALA A 352 -15.34 12.42 11.13
N TYR A 353 -15.40 12.03 12.40
CA TYR A 353 -14.77 10.81 12.89
C TYR A 353 -15.36 9.54 12.25
N ASP A 354 -16.67 9.52 12.06
CA ASP A 354 -17.40 8.50 11.29
C ASP A 354 -18.72 9.06 10.73
N ASP A 355 -19.39 8.28 9.91
CA ASP A 355 -20.66 8.62 9.27
C ASP A 355 -21.76 9.00 10.27
N SER A 356 -21.77 8.37 11.44
CA SER A 356 -22.77 8.61 12.49
C SER A 356 -22.56 9.94 13.23
N HIS A 357 -21.38 10.52 13.13
CA HIS A 357 -21.01 11.81 13.73
C HIS A 357 -21.37 13.00 12.85
N VAL A 358 -21.72 12.80 11.58
CA VAL A 358 -22.21 13.89 10.72
C VAL A 358 -23.63 14.29 11.10
N ARG A 359 -23.77 14.98 12.25
CA ARG A 359 -25.07 15.39 12.82
C ARG A 359 -25.15 16.89 12.93
N LEU A 360 -26.31 17.43 12.54
CA LEU A 360 -26.60 18.84 12.73
C LEU A 360 -26.76 19.15 14.23
N ALA A 361 -26.21 20.27 14.64
CA ALA A 361 -26.36 20.77 16.01
C ALA A 361 -27.84 21.02 16.35
N ALA A 362 -28.19 20.77 17.61
CA ALA A 362 -29.56 20.99 18.12
C ALA A 362 -29.87 22.48 18.33
N GLY A 363 -28.85 23.35 18.36
CA GLY A 363 -28.99 24.78 18.59
C GLY A 363 -27.77 25.56 18.12
N LYS A 364 -27.72 26.85 18.38
CA LYS A 364 -26.56 27.69 18.08
C LYS A 364 -25.45 27.42 19.09
N HIS A 365 -24.22 27.29 18.61
CA HIS A 365 -23.05 27.19 19.47
C HIS A 365 -22.76 28.53 20.16
N ALA A 366 -22.23 28.46 21.38
CA ALA A 366 -21.78 29.64 22.11
C ALA A 366 -20.46 30.17 21.48
N VAL A 367 -20.48 31.45 21.14
CA VAL A 367 -19.31 32.16 20.61
C VAL A 367 -18.97 33.27 21.61
N ASP A 368 -17.70 33.35 22.04
CA ASP A 368 -17.20 34.44 22.87
C ASP A 368 -16.63 35.53 21.98
N GLU A 369 -17.47 36.52 21.65
CA GLU A 369 -17.11 37.66 20.84
C GLU A 369 -15.93 38.47 21.43
N GLY A 370 -15.80 38.51 22.75
CA GLY A 370 -14.76 39.24 23.45
C GLY A 370 -13.37 38.61 23.35
N ALA A 371 -13.32 37.33 23.01
CA ALA A 371 -12.08 36.56 22.84
C ALA A 371 -11.55 36.57 21.41
N ILE A 372 -12.36 36.99 20.41
CA ILE A 372 -11.95 37.00 19.00
C ILE A 372 -10.92 38.12 18.75
N VAL A 373 -9.87 37.75 18.03
CA VAL A 373 -8.81 38.69 17.57
C VAL A 373 -8.84 38.76 16.04
N MET A 374 -8.70 39.96 15.50
CA MET A 374 -8.63 40.22 14.06
C MET A 374 -7.28 40.91 13.74
N ALA A 375 -6.17 40.19 13.94
CA ALA A 375 -4.86 40.67 13.58
C ALA A 375 -4.65 40.65 12.06
N GLU A 376 -4.00 41.64 11.49
CA GLU A 376 -3.59 41.65 10.09
C GLU A 376 -2.47 40.61 9.89
N SER A 377 -2.47 39.92 8.73
CA SER A 377 -1.39 39.03 8.36
C SER A 377 -0.14 39.82 8.03
N GLU A 378 1.00 39.41 8.56
CA GLU A 378 2.28 40.01 8.20
C GLU A 378 2.63 39.71 6.73
N PRO A 379 3.24 40.65 6.01
CA PRO A 379 3.72 40.40 4.65
C PRO A 379 4.73 39.25 4.63
N LEU A 380 4.61 38.36 3.67
CA LEU A 380 5.57 37.29 3.47
C LEU A 380 6.92 37.85 3.01
N GLU A 381 7.96 37.70 3.82
CA GLU A 381 9.34 37.99 3.43
C GLU A 381 9.91 36.92 2.49
N PRO A 382 10.92 37.26 1.64
CA PRO A 382 11.61 36.27 0.82
C PRO A 382 12.30 35.23 1.67
N GLU A 383 11.96 33.96 1.46
CA GLU A 383 12.44 32.80 2.23
C GLU A 383 13.78 32.28 1.67
N ARG A 384 14.57 31.67 2.53
CA ARG A 384 15.77 30.93 2.15
C ARG A 384 15.58 29.46 2.51
N THR A 385 15.65 28.60 1.50
CA THR A 385 15.48 27.14 1.64
C THR A 385 16.77 26.42 1.26
N LEU A 386 17.15 25.42 2.03
CA LEU A 386 18.23 24.50 1.73
C LEU A 386 17.64 23.14 1.34
N LEU A 387 18.00 22.64 0.16
CA LEU A 387 17.63 21.31 -0.30
C LEU A 387 18.88 20.41 -0.28
N LEU A 388 18.84 19.40 0.54
CA LEU A 388 19.91 18.42 0.72
C LEU A 388 19.59 17.14 -0.04
N ASN A 389 20.57 16.61 -0.74
CA ASN A 389 20.50 15.48 -1.66
C ASN A 389 19.68 15.79 -2.94
N TRP A 390 19.57 14.79 -3.82
CA TRP A 390 18.90 14.92 -5.10
C TRP A 390 18.30 13.58 -5.53
N ASN A 391 17.06 13.62 -6.04
CA ASN A 391 16.40 12.46 -6.65
C ASN A 391 15.52 12.90 -7.84
N GLY A 392 14.79 11.95 -8.42
CA GLY A 392 13.91 12.19 -9.56
C GLY A 392 12.80 13.22 -9.33
N ARG A 393 12.43 13.52 -8.06
CA ARG A 393 11.38 14.48 -7.67
C ARG A 393 11.92 15.90 -7.45
N ALA A 394 13.24 16.06 -7.28
CA ALA A 394 13.85 17.33 -6.89
C ALA A 394 13.48 18.48 -7.85
N GLU A 395 13.51 18.26 -9.17
CA GLU A 395 13.09 19.27 -10.15
C GLU A 395 11.64 19.72 -9.93
N GLN A 396 10.74 18.80 -9.68
CA GLN A 396 9.32 19.07 -9.48
C GLN A 396 9.08 19.81 -8.16
N ILE A 397 9.76 19.41 -7.09
CA ILE A 397 9.75 20.08 -5.78
C ILE A 397 10.19 21.54 -5.94
N ILE A 398 11.28 21.78 -6.66
CA ILE A 398 11.78 23.15 -6.90
C ILE A 398 10.77 23.98 -7.69
N ARG A 399 10.11 23.42 -8.70
CA ARG A 399 9.09 24.11 -9.48
C ARG A 399 7.84 24.43 -8.66
N TYR A 400 7.43 23.54 -7.77
CA TYR A 400 6.35 23.82 -6.84
C TYR A 400 6.76 24.90 -5.84
N LEU A 401 7.95 24.80 -5.26
CA LEU A 401 8.45 25.79 -4.33
C LEU A 401 8.49 27.20 -4.97
N ASP A 402 8.90 27.31 -6.25
CA ASP A 402 8.85 28.56 -7.01
C ASP A 402 7.43 29.19 -7.07
N GLY A 403 6.41 28.33 -7.14
CA GLY A 403 5.00 28.77 -7.08
C GLY A 403 4.56 29.26 -5.70
N TYR A 404 5.21 28.78 -4.63
CA TYR A 404 4.84 29.06 -3.25
C TYR A 404 5.61 30.21 -2.60
N VAL A 405 6.79 30.57 -3.10
CA VAL A 405 7.64 31.60 -2.47
C VAL A 405 7.42 32.98 -3.04
N SER A 406 7.75 34.02 -2.26
CA SER A 406 7.75 35.40 -2.72
C SER A 406 8.92 35.66 -3.68
N PRO A 407 8.78 36.64 -4.60
CA PRO A 407 9.88 37.04 -5.46
C PRO A 407 11.12 37.42 -4.65
N GLY A 408 12.29 36.90 -5.06
CA GLY A 408 13.57 37.11 -4.37
C GLY A 408 13.94 36.02 -3.37
N ALA A 409 13.12 34.97 -3.22
CA ALA A 409 13.47 33.81 -2.43
C ALA A 409 14.72 33.08 -3.01
N VAL A 410 15.46 32.42 -2.14
CA VAL A 410 16.71 31.73 -2.49
C VAL A 410 16.62 30.25 -2.11
N LEU A 411 16.94 29.38 -3.05
CA LEU A 411 17.14 27.97 -2.81
C LEU A 411 18.61 27.60 -3.02
N GLU A 412 19.22 26.98 -2.03
CA GLU A 412 20.50 26.34 -2.18
C GLU A 412 20.31 24.83 -2.25
N VAL A 413 20.79 24.21 -3.32
CA VAL A 413 20.80 22.76 -3.52
C VAL A 413 22.19 22.26 -3.18
N ALA A 414 22.30 21.40 -2.19
CA ALA A 414 23.57 20.79 -1.78
C ALA A 414 23.51 19.27 -1.91
N ALA A 415 24.21 18.73 -2.90
CA ALA A 415 24.16 17.32 -3.23
C ALA A 415 25.40 16.87 -4.02
N ASP A 416 25.94 15.73 -3.69
CA ASP A 416 26.89 14.99 -4.53
C ASP A 416 26.09 14.15 -5.55
N HIS A 417 25.54 14.81 -6.58
CA HIS A 417 24.71 14.13 -7.57
C HIS A 417 24.90 14.75 -8.97
N PRO A 418 25.18 13.95 -10.02
CA PRO A 418 25.52 14.46 -11.37
C PRO A 418 24.40 15.24 -12.06
N LYS A 419 23.14 15.06 -11.63
CA LYS A 419 21.99 15.78 -12.17
C LYS A 419 21.52 16.94 -11.30
N ALA A 420 22.21 17.22 -10.18
CA ALA A 420 21.80 18.32 -9.28
C ALA A 420 21.73 19.64 -10.05
N GLY A 421 20.62 20.35 -9.90
CA GLY A 421 20.39 21.64 -10.55
C GLY A 421 20.14 21.61 -12.06
N THR A 422 19.96 20.46 -12.68
CA THR A 422 19.62 20.37 -14.11
C THR A 422 18.13 20.70 -14.34
N ASN A 423 17.80 21.21 -15.55
CA ASN A 423 16.43 21.52 -16.01
C ASN A 423 15.66 22.58 -15.18
N LEU A 424 16.33 23.49 -14.52
CA LEU A 424 15.72 24.52 -13.67
C LEU A 424 15.41 25.86 -14.40
N ALA A 425 15.35 25.86 -15.71
CA ALA A 425 14.99 27.04 -16.48
C ALA A 425 13.51 27.44 -16.27
N GLY A 426 13.23 28.75 -16.24
CA GLY A 426 11.88 29.30 -16.22
C GLY A 426 11.28 29.54 -14.83
N LEU A 427 12.07 29.43 -13.75
CA LEU A 427 11.67 29.86 -12.41
C LEU A 427 11.45 31.38 -12.37
N ARG A 428 10.46 31.84 -11.59
CA ARG A 428 10.03 33.25 -11.56
C ARG A 428 10.38 33.95 -10.25
N ASN A 429 10.22 33.25 -9.14
CA ASN A 429 10.33 33.83 -7.80
C ASN A 429 11.61 33.34 -7.09
N LEU A 430 12.16 32.20 -7.53
CA LEU A 430 13.21 31.47 -6.84
C LEU A 430 14.54 31.61 -7.57
N THR A 431 15.59 32.01 -6.85
CA THR A 431 16.99 31.94 -7.31
C THR A 431 17.62 30.67 -6.79
N VAL A 432 18.12 29.80 -7.68
CA VAL A 432 18.68 28.51 -7.30
C VAL A 432 20.20 28.52 -7.44
N ASN A 433 20.91 28.16 -6.37
CA ASN A 433 22.33 27.90 -6.34
C ASN A 433 22.58 26.42 -6.09
N VAL A 434 23.63 25.86 -6.69
CA VAL A 434 23.98 24.44 -6.54
C VAL A 434 25.38 24.33 -6.00
N LYS A 435 25.56 23.51 -4.97
CA LYS A 435 26.84 23.17 -4.37
C LYS A 435 27.02 21.64 -4.33
N ASP A 436 28.22 21.20 -4.63
CA ASP A 436 28.62 19.82 -4.42
C ASP A 436 28.90 19.58 -2.93
N CYS A 437 28.18 18.60 -2.33
CA CYS A 437 28.24 18.37 -0.90
C CYS A 437 27.85 16.92 -0.55
N ASP A 438 28.70 16.23 0.20
CA ASP A 438 28.30 15.01 0.90
C ASP A 438 27.51 15.39 2.17
N THR A 439 26.22 15.21 2.15
CA THR A 439 25.32 15.60 3.23
C THR A 439 25.47 14.77 4.51
N THR A 440 26.21 13.67 4.46
CA THR A 440 26.54 12.86 5.65
C THR A 440 27.79 13.35 6.39
N ASP A 441 28.55 14.27 5.77
CA ASP A 441 29.73 14.87 6.38
C ASP A 441 29.38 16.16 7.14
N ARG A 442 29.63 16.17 8.44
CA ARG A 442 29.42 17.28 9.34
C ARG A 442 30.08 18.58 8.87
N PHE A 443 31.35 18.51 8.49
CA PHE A 443 32.10 19.71 8.08
C PHE A 443 31.58 20.29 6.77
N ALA A 444 31.15 19.42 5.86
CA ALA A 444 30.51 19.85 4.62
C ALA A 444 29.21 20.61 4.91
N LEU A 445 28.35 20.08 5.80
CA LEU A 445 27.09 20.76 6.22
C LEU A 445 27.37 22.09 6.92
N GLU A 446 28.32 22.17 7.85
CA GLU A 446 28.69 23.43 8.53
C GLU A 446 29.16 24.49 7.53
N SER A 447 29.88 24.09 6.48
CA SER A 447 30.36 25.01 5.43
C SER A 447 29.23 25.66 4.61
N LEU A 448 28.03 25.04 4.60
CA LEU A 448 26.85 25.61 3.95
C LEU A 448 26.23 26.76 4.75
N GLY A 449 26.50 26.85 6.06
CA GLY A 449 25.86 27.83 6.94
C GLY A 449 24.37 27.57 7.10
N VAL A 450 24.00 26.33 7.52
CA VAL A 450 22.60 25.86 7.56
C VAL A 450 21.70 26.79 8.35
N GLY A 451 22.17 27.40 9.43
CA GLY A 451 21.42 28.38 10.23
C GLY A 451 21.01 29.66 9.49
N LEU A 452 21.48 29.90 8.27
CA LEU A 452 21.06 31.02 7.43
C LEU A 452 19.74 30.74 6.66
N PHE A 453 19.26 29.50 6.72
CA PHE A 453 18.04 29.07 6.04
C PHE A 453 16.89 28.91 7.04
N GLN A 454 15.68 29.25 6.63
CA GLN A 454 14.46 29.03 7.41
C GLN A 454 13.98 27.60 7.29
N HIS A 455 14.18 26.98 6.12
CA HIS A 455 13.66 25.67 5.79
C HIS A 455 14.76 24.77 5.23
N VAL A 456 14.82 23.54 5.70
CA VAL A 456 15.73 22.50 5.22
C VAL A 456 14.89 21.31 4.73
N ILE A 457 15.06 20.94 3.48
CA ILE A 457 14.42 19.76 2.86
C ILE A 457 15.51 18.71 2.65
N VAL A 458 15.36 17.53 3.24
CA VAL A 458 16.27 16.41 3.08
C VAL A 458 15.60 15.37 2.19
N LEU A 459 16.06 15.23 0.95
CA LEU A 459 15.55 14.23 0.03
C LEU A 459 16.27 12.90 0.18
N SER A 460 15.58 11.82 -0.16
CA SER A 460 16.21 10.52 -0.39
C SER A 460 17.14 10.59 -1.61
N ASP A 461 18.22 9.81 -1.62
CA ASP A 461 19.17 9.78 -2.73
C ASP A 461 18.89 8.53 -3.60
N ASP A 462 18.43 8.73 -4.83
CA ASP A 462 18.01 7.66 -5.75
C ASP A 462 19.18 6.86 -6.39
N ARG A 463 20.43 7.23 -6.07
CA ARG A 463 21.62 6.43 -6.46
C ARG A 463 21.77 5.18 -5.61
N PHE A 464 21.12 5.12 -4.47
CA PHE A 464 21.18 4.01 -3.52
C PHE A 464 19.84 3.28 -3.49
N ASP A 465 19.86 2.02 -3.06
CA ASP A 465 18.61 1.34 -2.71
C ASP A 465 17.92 2.00 -1.51
N ALA A 466 16.63 1.74 -1.34
CA ALA A 466 15.80 2.38 -0.32
C ALA A 466 16.42 2.33 1.09
N ARG A 467 16.98 1.18 1.50
CA ARG A 467 17.58 0.99 2.83
C ARG A 467 18.82 1.84 3.03
N HIS A 468 19.72 1.88 2.05
CA HIS A 468 20.94 2.69 2.12
C HIS A 468 20.61 4.18 2.03
N SER A 469 19.65 4.58 1.20
CA SER A 469 19.17 5.95 1.10
C SER A 469 18.62 6.44 2.44
N ASP A 470 17.74 5.67 3.09
CA ASP A 470 17.20 6.01 4.41
C ASP A 470 18.27 6.11 5.48
N THR A 471 19.28 5.21 5.46
CA THR A 471 20.40 5.28 6.41
C THR A 471 21.18 6.59 6.24
N ARG A 472 21.47 7.02 5.02
CA ARG A 472 22.15 8.30 4.74
C ARG A 472 21.29 9.49 5.17
N THR A 473 19.99 9.44 4.93
CA THR A 473 19.02 10.44 5.38
C THR A 473 19.05 10.57 6.90
N LEU A 474 18.98 9.46 7.65
CA LEU A 474 19.09 9.46 9.12
C LEU A 474 20.42 10.07 9.61
N MET A 475 21.53 9.76 8.96
CA MET A 475 22.83 10.37 9.30
C MET A 475 22.80 11.88 9.10
N THR A 476 22.24 12.36 7.97
CA THR A 476 22.09 13.79 7.69
C THR A 476 21.21 14.47 8.74
N LEU A 477 20.08 13.86 9.11
CA LEU A 477 19.16 14.38 10.14
C LEU A 477 19.83 14.48 11.51
N LEU A 478 20.60 13.47 11.92
CA LEU A 478 21.36 13.50 13.18
C LEU A 478 22.38 14.65 13.20
N GLN A 479 23.07 14.91 12.08
CA GLN A 479 24.00 16.04 11.98
C GLN A 479 23.28 17.39 12.09
N LEU A 480 22.16 17.55 11.39
CA LEU A 480 21.34 18.76 11.44
C LEU A 480 20.81 19.01 12.85
N ARG A 481 20.34 17.97 13.53
CA ARG A 481 19.86 18.08 14.92
C ARG A 481 20.95 18.49 15.89
N ASP A 482 22.13 17.89 15.78
CA ASP A 482 23.27 18.27 16.61
C ASP A 482 23.69 19.74 16.34
N MET A 483 23.61 20.21 15.08
CA MET A 483 23.86 21.62 14.73
C MET A 483 22.84 22.55 15.40
N GLN A 484 21.56 22.23 15.35
CA GLN A 484 20.52 23.01 16.05
C GLN A 484 20.80 23.12 17.55
N SER A 485 21.16 22.01 18.20
CA SER A 485 21.37 21.97 19.63
C SER A 485 22.70 22.64 20.05
N THR A 486 23.76 22.45 19.28
CA THR A 486 25.13 22.90 19.63
C THR A 486 25.38 24.34 19.23
N LEU A 487 24.89 24.76 18.06
CA LEU A 487 25.12 26.10 17.50
C LEU A 487 23.95 27.07 17.80
N GLY A 488 22.84 26.58 18.38
CA GLY A 488 21.66 27.38 18.67
C GLY A 488 20.92 27.85 17.40
N GLU A 489 21.05 27.08 16.32
CA GLU A 489 20.39 27.37 15.04
C GLU A 489 18.92 27.01 15.08
N HIS A 490 18.09 27.76 14.33
CA HIS A 490 16.64 27.51 14.24
C HIS A 490 16.22 27.46 12.77
N TYR A 491 15.85 26.30 12.30
CA TYR A 491 15.29 26.04 10.97
C TYR A 491 14.32 24.86 11.04
N SER A 492 13.32 24.84 10.17
CA SER A 492 12.44 23.67 10.05
C SER A 492 13.10 22.59 9.18
N ILE A 493 12.89 21.32 9.53
CA ILE A 493 13.42 20.17 8.79
C ILE A 493 12.27 19.32 8.31
N VAL A 494 12.20 19.11 6.98
CA VAL A 494 11.34 18.10 6.37
C VAL A 494 12.20 17.05 5.71
N SER A 495 11.92 15.80 5.99
CA SER A 495 12.68 14.67 5.44
C SER A 495 11.79 13.75 4.62
N GLU A 496 12.33 13.31 3.49
CA GLU A 496 11.78 12.20 2.72
C GLU A 496 12.47 10.89 3.09
N MET A 497 11.67 9.83 3.28
CA MET A 497 12.15 8.47 3.51
C MET A 497 11.30 7.46 2.72
N HIS A 498 11.82 6.24 2.58
CA HIS A 498 11.15 5.16 1.85
C HIS A 498 10.41 4.20 2.79
N ASP A 499 11.06 3.79 3.89
CA ASP A 499 10.56 2.72 4.76
C ASP A 499 9.88 3.28 6.02
N GLU A 500 8.59 2.95 6.20
CA GLU A 500 7.81 3.36 7.38
C GLU A 500 8.43 2.87 8.70
N ASN A 501 9.11 1.73 8.69
CA ASN A 501 9.80 1.22 9.89
C ASN A 501 10.92 2.17 10.38
N ASN A 502 11.45 3.01 9.52
CA ASN A 502 12.45 4.01 9.86
C ASN A 502 11.86 5.28 10.47
N ARG A 503 10.54 5.48 10.44
CA ARG A 503 9.85 6.66 11.04
C ARG A 503 10.22 6.84 12.50
N ALA A 504 10.10 5.78 13.31
CA ALA A 504 10.43 5.84 14.73
C ALA A 504 11.91 6.19 15.00
N LEU A 505 12.81 5.79 14.11
CA LEU A 505 14.23 6.18 14.20
C LEU A 505 14.44 7.64 13.79
N ALA A 506 13.73 8.11 12.77
CA ALA A 506 13.79 9.49 12.33
C ALA A 506 13.16 10.46 13.34
N GLU A 507 12.12 10.07 14.07
CA GLU A 507 11.51 10.85 15.13
C GLU A 507 12.50 11.20 16.26
N VAL A 508 13.48 10.32 16.55
CA VAL A 508 14.55 10.61 17.51
C VAL A 508 15.40 11.82 17.07
N THR A 509 15.44 12.12 15.78
CA THR A 509 16.14 13.30 15.26
C THR A 509 15.36 14.60 15.44
N GLU A 510 14.11 14.53 15.93
CA GLU A 510 13.18 15.65 16.09
C GLU A 510 13.00 16.50 14.81
N ALA A 511 13.04 15.84 13.63
CA ALA A 511 12.64 16.50 12.38
C ALA A 511 11.18 16.96 12.49
N ASP A 512 10.86 18.11 11.92
CA ASP A 512 9.51 18.70 12.04
C ASP A 512 8.47 17.89 11.28
N ASP A 513 8.87 17.32 10.14
CA ASP A 513 8.01 16.49 9.31
C ASP A 513 8.81 15.36 8.63
N ILE A 514 8.23 14.18 8.59
CA ILE A 514 8.77 13.01 7.90
C ILE A 514 7.74 12.54 6.88
N VAL A 515 8.09 12.63 5.60
CA VAL A 515 7.23 12.22 4.49
C VAL A 515 7.69 10.86 3.97
N ILE A 516 6.85 9.86 4.13
CA ILE A 516 7.06 8.52 3.57
C ILE A 516 6.08 8.33 2.42
N SER A 517 6.62 8.45 1.21
CA SER A 517 5.81 8.54 0.00
C SER A 517 4.90 7.33 -0.18
N ASP A 518 5.39 6.11 0.07
CA ASP A 518 4.62 4.88 -0.10
C ASP A 518 3.45 4.78 0.87
N THR A 519 3.61 5.25 2.11
CA THR A 519 2.54 5.31 3.09
C THR A 519 1.44 6.28 2.64
N VAL A 520 1.80 7.49 2.22
CA VAL A 520 0.83 8.50 1.75
C VAL A 520 0.04 8.00 0.54
N ILE A 521 0.72 7.40 -0.43
CA ILE A 521 0.07 6.86 -1.62
C ILE A 521 -0.81 5.65 -1.27
N GLY A 522 -0.35 4.78 -0.37
CA GLY A 522 -1.14 3.65 0.13
C GLY A 522 -2.44 4.10 0.80
N LEU A 523 -2.38 5.12 1.67
CA LEU A 523 -3.54 5.75 2.31
C LEU A 523 -4.51 6.30 1.26
N LEU A 524 -4.01 7.07 0.30
CA LEU A 524 -4.82 7.66 -0.76
C LEU A 524 -5.50 6.61 -1.63
N LEU A 525 -4.79 5.54 -1.99
CA LEU A 525 -5.36 4.42 -2.75
C LEU A 525 -6.47 3.71 -1.95
N ALA A 526 -6.29 3.52 -0.64
CA ALA A 526 -7.29 2.92 0.22
C ALA A 526 -8.56 3.78 0.32
N GLN A 527 -8.41 5.10 0.52
CA GLN A 527 -9.51 6.05 0.54
C GLN A 527 -10.31 6.04 -0.78
N LEU A 528 -9.61 6.08 -1.91
CA LEU A 528 -10.24 6.07 -3.23
C LEU A 528 -10.88 4.73 -3.59
N ALA A 529 -10.35 3.63 -3.05
CA ALA A 529 -10.94 2.30 -3.22
C ALA A 529 -12.29 2.16 -2.49
N GLU A 530 -12.42 2.77 -1.30
CA GLU A 530 -13.68 2.81 -0.55
C GLU A 530 -14.65 3.88 -1.10
N ASN A 531 -14.14 5.06 -1.49
CA ASN A 531 -14.98 6.15 -1.99
C ASN A 531 -14.30 6.91 -3.14
N ARG A 532 -14.54 6.48 -4.37
CA ARG A 532 -14.02 7.11 -5.59
C ARG A 532 -14.36 8.59 -5.75
N HIS A 533 -15.45 9.07 -5.11
CA HIS A 533 -15.87 10.46 -5.21
C HIS A 533 -14.97 11.44 -4.45
N LEU A 534 -14.06 10.92 -3.63
CA LEU A 534 -13.06 11.73 -2.94
C LEU A 534 -11.87 12.10 -3.85
N ALA A 535 -11.73 11.50 -5.04
CA ALA A 535 -10.62 11.78 -5.95
C ALA A 535 -10.50 13.29 -6.26
N ASP A 536 -11.62 13.94 -6.58
CA ASP A 536 -11.62 15.38 -6.87
C ASP A 536 -11.32 16.22 -5.60
N VAL A 537 -11.74 15.75 -4.42
CA VAL A 537 -11.49 16.44 -3.14
C VAL A 537 -10.01 16.40 -2.82
N PHE A 538 -9.38 15.23 -2.90
CA PHE A 538 -7.94 15.09 -2.65
C PHE A 538 -7.10 15.79 -3.71
N ALA A 539 -7.50 15.71 -4.99
CA ALA A 539 -6.82 16.45 -6.05
C ALA A 539 -6.83 17.96 -5.78
N TYR A 540 -7.94 18.50 -5.25
CA TYR A 540 -8.03 19.91 -4.90
C TYR A 540 -7.26 20.25 -3.61
N LEU A 541 -7.29 19.36 -2.62
CA LEU A 541 -6.61 19.56 -1.33
C LEU A 541 -5.09 19.66 -1.49
N PHE A 542 -4.53 18.92 -2.46
CA PHE A 542 -3.10 18.97 -2.76
C PHE A 542 -2.73 19.96 -3.87
N ASP A 543 -3.69 20.66 -4.51
CA ASP A 543 -3.40 21.63 -5.57
C ASP A 543 -3.06 23.01 -4.98
N SER A 544 -1.95 23.59 -5.42
CA SER A 544 -1.49 24.93 -5.01
C SER A 544 -2.34 26.11 -5.51
N ARG A 545 -3.33 25.86 -6.36
CA ARG A 545 -4.16 26.89 -7.01
C ARG A 545 -5.47 27.19 -6.30
N GLY A 546 -5.72 26.62 -5.14
CA GLY A 546 -6.95 26.79 -4.38
C GLY A 546 -6.68 27.11 -2.91
N SER A 547 -7.69 26.82 -2.09
CA SER A 547 -7.52 26.88 -0.64
C SER A 547 -6.69 25.68 -0.17
N GLU A 548 -5.68 25.98 0.64
CA GLU A 548 -4.76 25.02 1.22
C GLU A 548 -4.95 24.95 2.73
N ILE A 549 -4.43 23.91 3.35
CA ILE A 549 -4.42 23.78 4.80
C ILE A 549 -3.24 24.58 5.35
N TYR A 550 -3.51 25.47 6.31
CA TYR A 550 -2.51 26.31 6.98
C TYR A 550 -2.61 26.15 8.50
N PRO A 551 -1.53 25.73 9.19
CA PRO A 551 -1.38 25.99 10.62
C PRO A 551 -0.97 27.47 10.82
N ARG A 552 -1.90 28.29 11.28
CA ARG A 552 -1.66 29.72 11.53
C ARG A 552 -1.60 30.01 13.03
N PRO A 553 -0.80 30.99 13.51
CA PRO A 553 -0.67 31.31 14.93
C PRO A 553 -2.03 31.52 15.60
N ALA A 554 -2.30 30.85 16.71
CA ALA A 554 -3.56 30.96 17.43
C ALA A 554 -3.86 32.41 17.90
N ALA A 555 -2.82 33.18 18.23
CA ALA A 555 -2.91 34.59 18.59
C ALA A 555 -3.55 35.46 17.52
N SER A 556 -3.58 35.03 16.25
CA SER A 556 -4.25 35.74 15.16
C SER A 556 -5.78 35.57 15.18
N TYR A 557 -6.30 34.59 15.89
CA TYR A 557 -7.73 34.23 15.90
C TYR A 557 -8.39 34.48 17.25
N VAL A 558 -7.74 34.12 18.34
CA VAL A 558 -8.28 34.25 19.68
C VAL A 558 -7.23 34.77 20.66
N LYS A 559 -7.69 35.39 21.76
CA LYS A 559 -6.82 35.77 22.87
C LYS A 559 -6.20 34.53 23.49
N THR A 560 -4.88 34.40 23.41
CA THR A 560 -4.12 33.29 23.97
C THR A 560 -4.29 33.20 25.49
N GLY A 561 -4.21 31.96 26.03
CA GLY A 561 -4.41 31.67 27.46
C GLY A 561 -5.85 31.80 27.96
N THR A 562 -6.81 32.15 27.09
CA THR A 562 -8.22 32.30 27.44
C THR A 562 -8.98 31.00 27.13
N LYS A 563 -9.92 30.62 28.01
CA LYS A 563 -10.85 29.51 27.75
C LYS A 563 -11.90 29.93 26.73
N VAL A 564 -11.91 29.30 25.58
CA VAL A 564 -12.89 29.57 24.51
C VAL A 564 -13.46 28.24 24.01
N THR A 565 -14.68 28.25 23.48
CA THR A 565 -15.19 27.07 22.74
C THR A 565 -14.55 27.01 21.36
N PHE A 566 -14.38 25.80 20.80
CA PHE A 566 -13.85 25.68 19.44
C PHE A 566 -14.75 26.40 18.41
N SER A 567 -16.05 26.55 18.68
CA SER A 567 -16.93 27.34 17.85
C SER A 567 -16.53 28.85 17.81
N THR A 568 -15.89 29.37 18.84
CA THR A 568 -15.31 30.73 18.83
C THR A 568 -14.14 30.83 17.86
N VAL A 569 -13.30 29.78 17.80
CA VAL A 569 -12.19 29.66 16.83
C VAL A 569 -12.73 29.60 15.40
N VAL A 570 -13.78 28.77 15.18
CA VAL A 570 -14.47 28.67 13.87
C VAL A 570 -15.03 30.02 13.44
N GLU A 571 -15.67 30.76 14.35
CA GLU A 571 -16.19 32.11 14.04
C GLU A 571 -15.09 33.12 13.73
N ALA A 572 -13.97 33.07 14.46
CA ALA A 572 -12.82 33.92 14.20
C ALA A 572 -12.24 33.66 12.79
N ALA A 573 -12.08 32.38 12.40
CA ALA A 573 -11.64 32.00 11.06
C ALA A 573 -12.65 32.43 9.99
N ARG A 574 -13.96 32.18 10.21
CA ARG A 574 -15.03 32.59 9.30
C ARG A 574 -14.99 34.09 8.97
N ARG A 575 -14.74 34.95 9.96
CA ARG A 575 -14.61 36.41 9.76
C ARG A 575 -13.42 36.81 8.90
N ARG A 576 -12.41 35.95 8.83
CA ARG A 576 -11.24 36.10 7.96
C ARG A 576 -11.44 35.49 6.56
N GLY A 577 -12.60 34.88 6.28
CA GLY A 577 -12.86 34.14 5.04
C GLY A 577 -12.22 32.73 5.03
N GLU A 578 -11.89 32.20 6.19
CA GLU A 578 -11.17 30.95 6.36
C GLU A 578 -12.04 29.89 7.06
N THR A 579 -11.74 28.63 6.84
CA THR A 579 -12.44 27.50 7.47
C THR A 579 -11.52 26.83 8.48
N ALA A 580 -11.80 27.00 9.79
CA ALA A 580 -11.06 26.28 10.84
C ALA A 580 -11.48 24.82 10.89
N ILE A 581 -10.50 23.91 10.83
CA ILE A 581 -10.70 22.44 10.86
C ILE A 581 -10.09 21.80 12.10
N GLY A 582 -9.24 22.51 12.85
CA GLY A 582 -8.58 21.99 14.03
C GLY A 582 -7.60 22.97 14.66
N TYR A 583 -6.78 22.44 15.54
CA TYR A 583 -5.69 23.20 16.16
C TYR A 583 -4.48 22.28 16.44
N ARG A 584 -3.32 22.87 16.70
CA ARG A 584 -2.11 22.18 17.14
C ARG A 584 -1.65 22.74 18.49
N ASP A 585 -1.54 21.84 19.47
CA ASP A 585 -0.91 22.11 20.77
C ASP A 585 0.61 21.96 20.63
N SER A 586 1.31 23.05 20.79
CA SER A 586 2.77 23.11 20.68
C SER A 586 3.50 22.34 21.78
N GLN A 587 2.87 22.09 22.93
CA GLN A 587 3.47 21.32 24.03
C GLN A 587 3.49 19.83 23.73
N ALA A 588 2.49 19.33 23.00
CA ALA A 588 2.38 17.94 22.58
C ALA A 588 2.98 17.65 21.20
N ARG A 589 3.78 18.60 20.65
CA ARG A 589 4.30 18.50 19.27
C ARG A 589 5.17 17.25 19.01
N ASN A 590 5.74 16.67 20.06
CA ASN A 590 6.58 15.48 19.98
C ASN A 590 5.88 14.21 20.47
N ASP A 591 4.59 14.27 20.80
CA ASP A 591 3.83 13.17 21.34
C ASP A 591 3.09 12.40 20.23
N PRO A 592 3.58 11.20 19.83
CA PRO A 592 2.90 10.40 18.83
C PRO A 592 1.53 9.87 19.35
N PRO A 593 0.59 9.53 18.49
CA PRO A 593 0.67 9.54 17.02
C PRO A 593 0.25 10.86 16.37
N HIS A 594 -0.35 11.80 17.11
CA HIS A 594 -0.95 13.01 16.56
C HIS A 594 -0.07 14.27 16.64
N TYR A 595 1.06 14.23 17.37
CA TYR A 595 2.04 15.35 17.47
C TYR A 595 1.39 16.69 17.81
N GLY A 596 0.41 16.65 18.76
CA GLY A 596 -0.36 17.81 19.20
C GLY A 596 -1.46 18.27 18.24
N ILE A 597 -1.67 17.62 17.11
CA ILE A 597 -2.72 17.96 16.15
C ILE A 597 -4.05 17.36 16.59
N VAL A 598 -5.07 18.21 16.63
CA VAL A 598 -6.46 17.83 16.91
C VAL A 598 -7.31 18.33 15.74
N LEU A 599 -7.74 17.41 14.89
CA LEU A 599 -8.66 17.71 13.80
C LEU A 599 -10.11 17.50 14.24
N ASN A 600 -10.99 18.34 13.70
CA ASN A 600 -12.43 18.29 13.89
C ASN A 600 -12.88 18.20 15.37
N PRO A 601 -12.41 19.08 16.29
CA PRO A 601 -12.89 19.07 17.66
C PRO A 601 -14.39 19.35 17.74
N ASP A 602 -15.05 18.88 18.82
CA ASP A 602 -16.45 19.24 19.08
C ASP A 602 -16.59 20.77 19.19
N LYS A 603 -17.59 21.35 18.54
CA LYS A 603 -17.79 22.81 18.51
C LYS A 603 -18.00 23.41 19.90
N SER A 604 -18.49 22.63 20.86
CA SER A 604 -18.66 23.04 22.26
C SER A 604 -17.45 22.73 23.15
N GLU A 605 -16.43 22.05 22.62
CA GLU A 605 -15.20 21.76 23.36
C GLU A 605 -14.51 23.05 23.78
N VAL A 606 -14.12 23.10 25.06
CA VAL A 606 -13.41 24.26 25.62
C VAL A 606 -11.92 24.05 25.43
N VAL A 607 -11.31 24.90 24.64
CA VAL A 607 -9.88 24.90 24.35
C VAL A 607 -9.18 26.09 24.99
N VAL A 608 -7.90 25.93 25.31
CA VAL A 608 -7.02 27.01 25.78
C VAL A 608 -5.80 26.99 24.88
N LEU A 609 -5.73 27.94 23.97
CA LEU A 609 -4.62 28.03 23.01
C LEU A 609 -3.54 28.98 23.53
N GLY A 610 -2.30 28.51 23.54
CA GLY A 610 -1.12 29.27 23.93
C GLY A 610 -0.56 30.14 22.79
N GLU A 611 0.48 30.91 23.08
CA GLU A 611 1.12 31.78 22.08
C GLU A 611 1.82 31.04 20.95
N ARG A 612 2.28 29.82 21.21
CA ARG A 612 2.98 28.97 20.25
C ARG A 612 2.05 27.97 19.54
N ASP A 613 0.79 27.92 19.93
CA ASP A 613 -0.19 27.04 19.34
C ASP A 613 -0.68 27.59 18.00
N SER A 614 -1.20 26.70 17.18
CA SER A 614 -1.71 27.06 15.86
C SER A 614 -3.15 26.62 15.67
N VAL A 615 -3.92 27.40 14.93
CA VAL A 615 -5.23 27.01 14.38
C VAL A 615 -4.99 26.45 12.98
N ILE A 616 -5.55 25.26 12.73
CA ILE A 616 -5.46 24.62 11.41
C ILE A 616 -6.66 25.09 10.59
N VAL A 617 -6.40 25.80 9.51
CA VAL A 617 -7.43 26.40 8.66
C VAL A 617 -7.25 26.02 7.19
N LEU A 618 -8.36 25.96 6.47
CA LEU A 618 -8.38 26.03 5.01
C LEU A 618 -8.51 27.51 4.63
N ALA A 619 -7.58 28.01 3.84
CA ALA A 619 -7.53 29.41 3.43
C ALA A 619 -6.94 29.54 2.02
N GLU A 620 -7.31 30.60 1.31
CA GLU A 620 -6.53 31.07 0.19
C GLU A 620 -5.24 31.75 0.71
N ARG A 621 -4.25 31.82 -0.13
CA ARG A 621 -2.92 32.30 0.21
C ARG A 621 -2.87 33.77 0.66
#